data_6e8c5b252276632ccf42b2034e8617a9
#
_entry.id   6e8c5b252276632ccf42b2034e8617a9
#
_cell.length_a   1.000
_cell.length_b   1.000
_cell.length_c   1.000
_cell.angle_alpha   90.00
_cell.angle_beta   90.00
_cell.angle_gamma   90.00
#
_symmetry.space_group_name_H-M   'P 1'
#
loop_
_entity.id
_entity.type
_entity.pdbx_description
1 polymer ?
#
loop_
_entity_poly.entity_id
_entity_poly.type
_entity_poly.pdbx_seq_one_letter_code
_entity_poly.pdbx_strand_id
1 'polypeptide(L)'
;VTPADALALAERLLPVAAFLLAITVTAELAERAGVFDVAGHRVARLGRHRTWLLWVLFSLLAVAATVVLSLDTTAVLLTPVGLAVARQVGMDARLLAVTTLWIANTGSLLLPVSNLTNLLALHRLQQAGLGHADYVRLSWAPALVAVVVTLALVALLHRRSLRGRYTVDPPPEPHDPVLLRLAGGVCLVLGPLFALGASPWIVATLSAVVLLVGTRRRDATLLRDLPVPWLMTLGFLAVSVAVEVAHRLGLSALVTAALPTGEGAASLLALSGAGALLANAVNNLPAYLALEPAAVGSGLRLVALLVGTDAGPLVTPWASLATLLWVQRCRVQGVVVPWR
;
A
#
# COMPACT_ATOMS: atom_id res chain seq x y z
N VAL A 1 14.97 -28.64 4.58
CA VAL A 1 15.14 -27.63 3.52
C VAL A 1 16.38 -28.01 2.73
N THR A 2 16.22 -28.40 1.47
CA THR A 2 17.39 -28.66 0.61
C THR A 2 18.04 -27.33 0.20
N PRO A 3 19.33 -27.30 -0.20
CA PRO A 3 19.95 -26.09 -0.73
C PRO A 3 19.18 -25.49 -1.93
N ALA A 4 18.58 -26.34 -2.78
CA ALA A 4 17.76 -25.91 -3.90
C ALA A 4 16.48 -25.19 -3.44
N ASP A 5 15.83 -25.68 -2.39
CA ASP A 5 14.65 -25.03 -1.81
C ASP A 5 14.99 -23.67 -1.19
N ALA A 6 16.14 -23.59 -0.51
CA ALA A 6 16.61 -22.33 0.08
C ALA A 6 16.93 -21.29 -1.01
N LEU A 7 17.52 -21.75 -2.14
CA LEU A 7 17.80 -20.87 -3.28
C LEU A 7 16.50 -20.36 -3.92
N ALA A 8 15.54 -21.24 -4.19
CA ALA A 8 14.24 -20.86 -4.76
C ALA A 8 13.47 -19.87 -3.86
N LEU A 9 13.52 -20.10 -2.54
CA LEU A 9 12.93 -19.18 -1.58
C LEU A 9 13.64 -17.81 -1.59
N ALA A 10 14.97 -17.81 -1.65
CA ALA A 10 15.77 -16.59 -1.73
C ALA A 10 15.50 -15.82 -3.02
N GLU A 11 15.45 -16.47 -4.17
CA GLU A 11 15.10 -15.84 -5.47
C GLU A 11 13.72 -15.19 -5.44
N ARG A 12 12.78 -15.77 -4.71
CA ARG A 12 11.43 -15.21 -4.53
C ARG A 12 11.42 -14.01 -3.57
N LEU A 13 12.09 -14.11 -2.43
CA LEU A 13 11.95 -13.14 -1.33
C LEU A 13 12.92 -11.97 -1.42
N LEU A 14 14.15 -12.16 -1.92
CA LEU A 14 15.16 -11.10 -1.93
C LEU A 14 14.77 -9.88 -2.81
N PRO A 15 14.21 -10.05 -4.02
CA PRO A 15 13.74 -8.90 -4.80
C PRO A 15 12.63 -8.12 -4.09
N VAL A 16 11.73 -8.82 -3.38
CA VAL A 16 10.65 -8.18 -2.62
C VAL A 16 11.20 -7.44 -1.41
N ALA A 17 12.16 -8.01 -0.69
CA ALA A 17 12.83 -7.36 0.43
C ALA A 17 13.63 -6.13 -0.01
N ALA A 18 14.36 -6.24 -1.12
CA ALA A 18 15.09 -5.11 -1.70
C ALA A 18 14.15 -3.98 -2.14
N PHE A 19 13.03 -4.33 -2.79
CA PHE A 19 11.99 -3.37 -3.13
C PHE A 19 11.46 -2.65 -1.89
N LEU A 20 11.10 -3.39 -0.84
CA LEU A 20 10.55 -2.83 0.41
C LEU A 20 11.50 -1.80 1.05
N LEU A 21 12.78 -2.15 1.16
CA LEU A 21 13.80 -1.24 1.68
C LEU A 21 13.92 0.01 0.81
N ALA A 22 14.07 -0.15 -0.48
CA ALA A 22 14.34 0.92 -1.41
C ALA A 22 13.15 1.88 -1.58
N ILE A 23 11.92 1.35 -1.71
CA ILE A 23 10.74 2.19 -1.88
C ILE A 23 10.44 3.00 -0.62
N THR A 24 10.64 2.42 0.57
CA THR A 24 10.46 3.14 1.83
C THR A 24 11.47 4.28 1.99
N VAL A 25 12.74 4.04 1.66
CA VAL A 25 13.77 5.10 1.65
C VAL A 25 13.41 6.19 0.64
N THR A 26 12.98 5.82 -0.56
CA THR A 26 12.55 6.77 -1.60
C THR A 26 11.42 7.66 -1.09
N ALA A 27 10.41 7.06 -0.50
CA ALA A 27 9.24 7.76 0.00
C ALA A 27 9.55 8.68 1.19
N GLU A 28 10.38 8.22 2.13
CA GLU A 28 10.82 9.04 3.26
C GLU A 28 11.64 10.27 2.81
N LEU A 29 12.52 10.09 1.82
CA LEU A 29 13.27 11.22 1.27
C LEU A 29 12.38 12.19 0.48
N ALA A 30 11.35 11.69 -0.18
CA ALA A 30 10.35 12.52 -0.85
C ALA A 30 9.51 13.32 0.18
N GLU A 31 9.17 12.72 1.34
CA GLU A 31 8.52 13.42 2.45
C GLU A 31 9.41 14.54 2.99
N ARG A 32 10.66 14.22 3.33
CA ARG A 32 11.62 15.22 3.85
C ARG A 32 11.91 16.34 2.87
N ALA A 33 11.77 16.08 1.57
CA ALA A 33 11.84 17.10 0.52
C ALA A 33 10.54 17.95 0.41
N GLY A 34 9.46 17.62 1.15
CA GLY A 34 8.20 18.35 1.17
C GLY A 34 7.24 18.01 0.03
N VAL A 35 7.44 16.89 -0.69
CA VAL A 35 6.59 16.50 -1.83
C VAL A 35 5.13 16.35 -1.42
N PHE A 36 4.87 15.71 -0.29
CA PHE A 36 3.50 15.44 0.18
C PHE A 36 2.82 16.69 0.74
N ASP A 37 3.57 17.59 1.40
CA ASP A 37 3.03 18.86 1.89
C ASP A 37 2.57 19.74 0.73
N VAL A 38 3.40 19.86 -0.31
CA VAL A 38 3.06 20.61 -1.53
C VAL A 38 1.89 19.94 -2.25
N ALA A 39 1.85 18.62 -2.34
CA ALA A 39 0.74 17.89 -2.95
C ALA A 39 -0.56 18.13 -2.17
N GLY A 40 -0.54 18.01 -0.84
CA GLY A 40 -1.69 18.27 0.03
C GLY A 40 -2.21 19.70 -0.09
N HIS A 41 -1.31 20.68 -0.08
CA HIS A 41 -1.68 22.08 -0.27
C HIS A 41 -2.29 22.34 -1.66
N ARG A 42 -1.71 21.76 -2.73
CA ARG A 42 -2.29 21.87 -4.08
C ARG A 42 -3.69 21.26 -4.16
N VAL A 43 -3.88 20.10 -3.54
CA VAL A 43 -5.19 19.44 -3.43
C VAL A 43 -6.18 20.37 -2.71
N ALA A 44 -5.78 21.00 -1.59
CA ALA A 44 -6.62 21.94 -0.86
C ALA A 44 -7.01 23.16 -1.73
N ARG A 45 -6.09 23.71 -2.50
CA ARG A 45 -6.38 24.82 -3.43
C ARG A 45 -7.32 24.41 -4.56
N LEU A 46 -7.09 23.26 -5.18
CA LEU A 46 -7.92 22.72 -6.27
C LEU A 46 -9.33 22.35 -5.80
N GLY A 47 -9.51 22.08 -4.51
CA GLY A 47 -10.82 21.84 -3.89
C GLY A 47 -11.80 22.99 -3.92
N ARG A 48 -11.41 24.17 -4.43
CA ARG A 48 -12.26 25.35 -4.66
C ARG A 48 -13.13 25.73 -3.46
N HIS A 49 -12.55 25.63 -2.27
CA HIS A 49 -13.23 25.90 -0.99
C HIS A 49 -14.45 24.98 -0.70
N ARG A 50 -14.58 23.82 -1.39
CA ARG A 50 -15.66 22.86 -1.20
C ARG A 50 -15.13 21.59 -0.57
N THR A 51 -15.62 21.23 0.60
CA THR A 51 -15.16 20.09 1.40
C THR A 51 -15.24 18.76 0.64
N TRP A 52 -16.34 18.51 -0.09
CA TRP A 52 -16.49 17.27 -0.86
C TRP A 52 -15.46 17.17 -1.99
N LEU A 53 -15.15 18.29 -2.67
CA LEU A 53 -14.18 18.29 -3.78
C LEU A 53 -12.76 18.11 -3.25
N LEU A 54 -12.43 18.74 -2.11
CA LEU A 54 -11.18 18.48 -1.41
C LEU A 54 -11.03 17.00 -1.08
N TRP A 55 -12.07 16.39 -0.49
CA TRP A 55 -12.06 14.97 -0.15
C TRP A 55 -11.87 14.07 -1.38
N VAL A 56 -12.55 14.33 -2.49
CA VAL A 56 -12.36 13.57 -3.75
C VAL A 56 -10.93 13.69 -4.26
N LEU A 57 -10.39 14.92 -4.32
CA LEU A 57 -9.02 15.14 -4.79
C LEU A 57 -7.98 14.53 -3.86
N PHE A 58 -8.20 14.59 -2.54
CA PHE A 58 -7.35 13.92 -1.56
C PHE A 58 -7.44 12.39 -1.70
N SER A 59 -8.63 11.86 -1.96
CA SER A 59 -8.81 10.43 -2.23
C SER A 59 -8.06 9.98 -3.48
N LEU A 60 -8.08 10.78 -4.56
CA LEU A 60 -7.30 10.51 -5.76
C LEU A 60 -5.80 10.56 -5.49
N LEU A 61 -5.35 11.51 -4.67
CA LEU A 61 -3.95 11.55 -4.22
C LEU A 61 -3.59 10.29 -3.41
N ALA A 62 -4.49 9.84 -2.52
CA ALA A 62 -4.27 8.62 -1.74
C ALA A 62 -4.21 7.37 -2.63
N VAL A 63 -5.10 7.26 -3.63
CA VAL A 63 -5.04 6.17 -4.62
C VAL A 63 -3.72 6.22 -5.39
N ALA A 64 -3.33 7.38 -5.91
CA ALA A 64 -2.09 7.53 -6.66
C ALA A 64 -0.85 7.17 -5.81
N ALA A 65 -0.80 7.66 -4.57
CA ALA A 65 0.28 7.33 -3.64
C ALA A 65 0.33 5.82 -3.34
N THR A 66 -0.83 5.18 -3.09
CA THR A 66 -0.91 3.74 -2.82
C THR A 66 -0.43 2.92 -4.01
N VAL A 67 -0.91 3.26 -5.21
CA VAL A 67 -0.57 2.52 -6.44
C VAL A 67 0.91 2.63 -6.78
N VAL A 68 1.55 3.78 -6.48
CA VAL A 68 2.94 4.06 -6.86
C VAL A 68 3.94 3.73 -5.75
N LEU A 69 3.61 4.02 -4.50
CA LEU A 69 4.55 3.94 -3.38
C LEU A 69 4.28 2.82 -2.39
N SER A 70 3.15 2.18 -2.43
CA SER A 70 2.63 1.11 -1.56
C SER A 70 1.63 1.58 -0.49
N LEU A 71 0.87 0.60 0.03
CA LEU A 71 -0.11 0.84 1.10
C LEU A 71 0.55 1.33 2.39
N ASP A 72 1.68 0.74 2.78
CA ASP A 72 2.37 1.08 4.03
C ASP A 72 2.91 2.50 3.99
N THR A 73 3.51 2.88 2.86
CA THR A 73 3.99 4.23 2.60
C THR A 73 2.86 5.24 2.63
N THR A 74 1.74 4.95 1.96
CA THR A 74 0.56 5.83 1.98
C THR A 74 0.03 6.02 3.40
N ALA A 75 -0.08 4.94 4.17
CA ALA A 75 -0.53 5.00 5.56
C ALA A 75 0.40 5.86 6.44
N VAL A 76 1.71 5.76 6.25
CA VAL A 76 2.71 6.50 7.04
C VAL A 76 2.79 7.97 6.66
N LEU A 77 2.87 8.27 5.35
CA LEU A 77 3.19 9.59 4.86
C LEU A 77 1.95 10.46 4.60
N LEU A 78 0.89 9.87 4.07
CA LEU A 78 -0.29 10.65 3.72
C LEU A 78 -1.22 10.89 4.92
N THR A 79 -1.12 10.08 5.97
CA THR A 79 -1.92 10.32 7.20
C THR A 79 -1.57 11.65 7.86
N PRO A 80 -0.31 11.99 8.19
CA PRO A 80 0.04 13.29 8.74
C PRO A 80 -0.42 14.45 7.85
N VAL A 81 -0.22 14.33 6.54
CA VAL A 81 -0.63 15.34 5.56
C VAL A 81 -2.14 15.55 5.56
N GLY A 82 -2.92 14.45 5.53
CA GLY A 82 -4.39 14.51 5.60
C GLY A 82 -4.87 15.17 6.90
N LEU A 83 -4.25 14.82 8.04
CA LEU A 83 -4.57 15.42 9.33
C LEU A 83 -4.20 16.91 9.38
N ALA A 84 -3.06 17.30 8.83
CA ALA A 84 -2.66 18.70 8.72
C ALA A 84 -3.62 19.51 7.84
N VAL A 85 -3.95 19.00 6.64
CA VAL A 85 -4.93 19.61 5.74
C VAL A 85 -6.28 19.75 6.43
N ALA A 86 -6.76 18.69 7.10
CA ALA A 86 -8.06 18.74 7.78
C ALA A 86 -8.11 19.82 8.86
N ARG A 87 -7.04 19.95 9.69
CA ARG A 87 -6.95 21.01 10.69
C ARG A 87 -6.92 22.40 10.09
N GLN A 88 -6.09 22.58 9.06
CA GLN A 88 -5.94 23.86 8.36
C GLN A 88 -7.25 24.37 7.78
N VAL A 89 -8.07 23.47 7.23
CA VAL A 89 -9.36 23.84 6.62
C VAL A 89 -10.56 23.71 7.56
N GLY A 90 -10.36 23.40 8.85
CA GLY A 90 -11.43 23.21 9.83
C GLY A 90 -12.35 22.02 9.54
N MET A 91 -11.83 20.96 8.92
CA MET A 91 -12.56 19.76 8.53
C MET A 91 -12.40 18.66 9.57
N ASP A 92 -13.34 17.72 9.64
CA ASP A 92 -13.20 16.54 10.49
C ASP A 92 -11.96 15.73 10.08
N ALA A 93 -10.95 15.73 10.93
CA ALA A 93 -9.69 15.03 10.70
C ALA A 93 -9.88 13.49 10.52
N ARG A 94 -10.92 12.92 11.13
CA ARG A 94 -11.24 11.50 11.01
C ARG A 94 -11.60 11.11 9.59
N LEU A 95 -12.28 11.99 8.85
CA LEU A 95 -12.65 11.74 7.46
C LEU A 95 -11.41 11.47 6.60
N LEU A 96 -10.39 12.34 6.64
CA LEU A 96 -9.19 12.15 5.83
C LEU A 96 -8.32 11.00 6.36
N ALA A 97 -8.27 10.82 7.69
CA ALA A 97 -7.56 9.69 8.29
C ALA A 97 -8.14 8.34 7.85
N VAL A 98 -9.46 8.13 7.98
CA VAL A 98 -10.13 6.90 7.56
C VAL A 98 -10.02 6.71 6.06
N THR A 99 -10.19 7.78 5.26
CA THR A 99 -10.00 7.73 3.81
C THR A 99 -8.60 7.21 3.45
N THR A 100 -7.55 7.75 4.10
CA THR A 100 -6.17 7.31 3.85
C THR A 100 -5.99 5.82 4.14
N LEU A 101 -6.46 5.34 5.31
CA LEU A 101 -6.32 3.93 5.68
C LEU A 101 -7.08 3.00 4.73
N TRP A 102 -8.35 3.32 4.48
CA TRP A 102 -9.17 2.43 3.68
C TRP A 102 -8.70 2.39 2.23
N ILE A 103 -8.30 3.54 1.66
CA ILE A 103 -7.70 3.58 0.32
C ILE A 103 -6.34 2.90 0.28
N ALA A 104 -5.49 3.04 1.31
CA ALA A 104 -4.22 2.33 1.37
C ALA A 104 -4.41 0.82 1.22
N ASN A 105 -5.40 0.24 1.89
CA ASN A 105 -5.71 -1.19 1.75
C ASN A 105 -6.41 -1.49 0.42
N THR A 106 -7.57 -0.90 0.12
CA THR A 106 -8.40 -1.26 -1.03
C THR A 106 -7.83 -0.80 -2.38
N GLY A 107 -7.07 0.30 -2.40
CA GLY A 107 -6.40 0.83 -3.59
C GLY A 107 -5.10 0.11 -3.94
N SER A 108 -4.59 -0.76 -3.06
CA SER A 108 -3.32 -1.44 -3.28
C SER A 108 -3.39 -2.57 -4.31
N LEU A 109 -4.57 -3.02 -4.71
CA LEU A 109 -4.77 -4.18 -5.57
C LEU A 109 -4.36 -3.97 -7.04
N LEU A 110 -4.24 -2.71 -7.51
CA LEU A 110 -4.12 -2.41 -8.95
C LEU A 110 -2.76 -2.79 -9.54
N LEU A 111 -1.66 -2.45 -8.87
CA LEU A 111 -0.30 -2.75 -9.35
C LEU A 111 0.42 -3.70 -8.37
N PRO A 112 1.32 -4.53 -8.90
CA PRO A 112 2.12 -5.44 -8.05
C PRO A 112 2.92 -4.73 -6.96
N VAL A 113 3.45 -3.55 -7.26
CA VAL A 113 4.28 -2.75 -6.33
C VAL A 113 3.50 -2.16 -5.16
N SER A 114 2.18 -2.12 -5.25
CA SER A 114 1.34 -1.47 -4.24
C SER A 114 1.24 -2.25 -2.93
N ASN A 115 1.53 -3.55 -2.95
CA ASN A 115 1.50 -4.43 -1.79
C ASN A 115 2.50 -5.59 -1.94
N LEU A 116 3.08 -6.06 -0.82
CA LEU A 116 3.99 -7.21 -0.82
C LEU A 116 3.29 -8.51 -1.27
N THR A 117 2.03 -8.69 -0.90
CA THR A 117 1.19 -9.83 -1.34
C THR A 117 1.06 -9.88 -2.86
N ASN A 118 0.90 -8.73 -3.50
CA ASN A 118 0.81 -8.63 -4.96
C ASN A 118 2.13 -9.00 -5.66
N LEU A 119 3.27 -8.59 -5.10
CA LEU A 119 4.58 -8.97 -5.63
C LEU A 119 4.81 -10.48 -5.55
N LEU A 120 4.37 -11.10 -4.46
CA LEU A 120 4.42 -12.54 -4.30
C LEU A 120 3.47 -13.25 -5.29
N ALA A 121 2.26 -12.71 -5.49
CA ALA A 121 1.32 -13.22 -6.48
C ALA A 121 1.84 -13.07 -7.91
N LEU A 122 2.46 -11.92 -8.25
CA LEU A 122 3.10 -11.72 -9.55
C LEU A 122 4.17 -12.78 -9.81
N HIS A 123 5.00 -13.11 -8.80
CA HIS A 123 6.00 -14.17 -8.93
C HIS A 123 5.35 -15.53 -9.26
N ARG A 124 4.21 -15.87 -8.63
CA ARG A 124 3.45 -17.09 -8.98
C ARG A 124 2.86 -17.05 -10.39
N LEU A 125 2.34 -15.91 -10.81
CA LEU A 125 1.87 -15.72 -12.19
C LEU A 125 3.00 -15.92 -13.20
N GLN A 126 4.19 -15.37 -12.92
CA GLN A 126 5.38 -15.53 -13.77
C GLN A 126 5.82 -17.00 -13.89
N GLN A 127 5.74 -17.78 -12.81
CA GLN A 127 5.98 -19.23 -12.86
C GLN A 127 4.96 -19.98 -13.73
N ALA A 128 3.74 -19.42 -13.87
CA ALA A 128 2.70 -19.95 -14.76
C ALA A 128 2.76 -19.37 -16.19
N GLY A 129 3.80 -18.60 -16.54
CA GLY A 129 3.97 -17.98 -17.85
C GLY A 129 3.16 -16.69 -18.07
N LEU A 130 2.55 -16.15 -17.02
CA LEU A 130 1.78 -14.89 -17.04
C LEU A 130 2.65 -13.73 -16.52
N GLY A 131 2.53 -12.56 -17.15
CA GLY A 131 3.35 -11.41 -16.83
C GLY A 131 2.64 -10.31 -16.06
N HIS A 132 3.33 -9.17 -15.95
CA HIS A 132 2.81 -7.95 -15.32
C HIS A 132 1.47 -7.49 -15.98
N ALA A 133 1.40 -7.52 -17.30
CA ALA A 133 0.19 -7.11 -18.04
C ALA A 133 -1.01 -8.01 -17.70
N ASP A 134 -0.78 -9.32 -17.52
CA ASP A 134 -1.83 -10.26 -17.13
C ASP A 134 -2.31 -9.99 -15.70
N TYR A 135 -1.38 -9.68 -14.78
CA TYR A 135 -1.75 -9.26 -13.43
C TYR A 135 -2.68 -8.04 -13.48
N VAL A 136 -2.29 -6.97 -14.18
CA VAL A 136 -3.09 -5.75 -14.29
C VAL A 136 -4.45 -6.04 -14.95
N ARG A 137 -4.46 -6.86 -16.02
CA ARG A 137 -5.69 -7.27 -16.70
C ARG A 137 -6.67 -8.01 -15.79
N LEU A 138 -6.18 -8.81 -14.86
CA LEU A 138 -7.01 -9.57 -13.92
C LEU A 138 -7.45 -8.71 -12.73
N SER A 139 -6.61 -7.77 -12.28
CA SER A 139 -6.81 -7.01 -11.03
C SER A 139 -7.51 -5.67 -11.21
N TRP A 140 -7.48 -5.04 -12.40
CA TRP A 140 -8.00 -3.66 -12.58
C TRP A 140 -9.48 -3.51 -12.21
N ALA A 141 -10.33 -4.45 -12.61
CA ALA A 141 -11.76 -4.36 -12.34
C ALA A 141 -12.08 -4.57 -10.85
N PRO A 142 -11.58 -5.63 -10.17
CA PRO A 142 -11.68 -5.75 -8.72
C PRO A 142 -11.12 -4.54 -7.96
N ALA A 143 -9.96 -4.01 -8.38
CA ALA A 143 -9.35 -2.83 -7.76
C ALA A 143 -10.24 -1.59 -7.88
N LEU A 144 -10.79 -1.34 -9.07
CA LEU A 144 -11.71 -0.22 -9.30
C LEU A 144 -12.96 -0.36 -8.43
N VAL A 145 -13.56 -1.54 -8.39
CA VAL A 145 -14.75 -1.81 -7.55
C VAL A 145 -14.42 -1.60 -6.08
N ALA A 146 -13.29 -2.13 -5.60
CA ALA A 146 -12.87 -1.97 -4.20
C ALA A 146 -12.71 -0.48 -3.83
N VAL A 147 -12.05 0.32 -4.67
CA VAL A 147 -11.88 1.76 -4.44
C VAL A 147 -13.22 2.49 -4.50
N VAL A 148 -14.06 2.24 -5.50
CA VAL A 148 -15.37 2.91 -5.65
C VAL A 148 -16.28 2.58 -4.46
N VAL A 149 -16.36 1.33 -4.05
CA VAL A 149 -17.15 0.91 -2.89
C VAL A 149 -16.62 1.57 -1.61
N THR A 150 -15.30 1.59 -1.46
CA THR A 150 -14.66 2.26 -0.31
C THR A 150 -15.02 3.76 -0.26
N LEU A 151 -14.87 4.47 -1.37
CA LEU A 151 -15.23 5.89 -1.45
C LEU A 151 -16.72 6.11 -1.18
N ALA A 152 -17.59 5.28 -1.75
CA ALA A 152 -19.02 5.35 -1.51
C ALA A 152 -19.37 5.16 -0.03
N LEU A 153 -18.76 4.17 0.64
CA LEU A 153 -18.96 3.91 2.07
C LEU A 153 -18.44 5.07 2.92
N VAL A 154 -17.23 5.56 2.67
CA VAL A 154 -16.69 6.73 3.40
C VAL A 154 -17.58 7.95 3.20
N ALA A 155 -18.02 8.23 1.96
CA ALA A 155 -18.94 9.33 1.66
C ALA A 155 -20.28 9.20 2.41
N LEU A 156 -20.83 8.00 2.48
CA LEU A 156 -22.08 7.73 3.18
C LEU A 156 -21.93 7.93 4.69
N LEU A 157 -20.87 7.35 5.28
CA LEU A 157 -20.60 7.45 6.72
C LEU A 157 -20.31 8.89 7.16
N HIS A 158 -19.60 9.67 6.34
CA HIS A 158 -19.17 11.02 6.65
C HIS A 158 -19.92 12.11 5.86
N ARG A 159 -21.13 11.79 5.34
CA ARG A 159 -21.91 12.71 4.48
C ARG A 159 -22.13 14.10 5.07
N ARG A 160 -22.18 14.23 6.41
CA ARG A 160 -22.32 15.51 7.09
C ARG A 160 -21.02 16.32 7.03
N SER A 161 -19.89 15.69 7.24
CA SER A 161 -18.57 16.33 7.17
C SER A 161 -18.16 16.74 5.75
N LEU A 162 -18.80 16.16 4.72
CA LEU A 162 -18.56 16.53 3.31
C LEU A 162 -19.32 17.80 2.88
N ARG A 163 -20.27 18.24 3.69
CA ARG A 163 -21.04 19.48 3.43
C ARG A 163 -20.35 20.64 4.11
N GLY A 164 -19.79 21.53 3.34
CA GLY A 164 -19.14 22.72 3.92
C GLY A 164 -18.25 23.45 2.93
N ARG A 165 -17.73 24.57 3.41
CA ARG A 165 -16.73 25.39 2.72
C ARG A 165 -15.58 25.67 3.68
N TYR A 166 -14.40 25.87 3.14
CA TYR A 166 -13.18 26.13 3.88
C TYR A 166 -12.38 27.28 3.23
N THR A 167 -11.41 27.81 3.96
CA THR A 167 -10.39 28.73 3.45
C THR A 167 -9.07 27.98 3.35
N VAL A 168 -8.17 28.42 2.49
CA VAL A 168 -6.85 27.82 2.31
C VAL A 168 -5.81 28.85 2.73
N ASP A 169 -4.90 28.44 3.60
CA ASP A 169 -3.77 29.26 4.01
C ASP A 169 -2.72 29.39 2.88
N PRO A 170 -1.77 30.32 2.98
CA PRO A 170 -0.67 30.44 2.04
C PRO A 170 0.09 29.11 1.86
N PRO A 171 0.71 28.88 0.68
CA PRO A 171 1.48 27.66 0.44
C PRO A 171 2.66 27.55 1.40
N PRO A 172 2.99 26.31 1.86
CA PRO A 172 4.21 26.10 2.61
C PRO A 172 5.42 26.44 1.73
N GLU A 173 6.38 27.16 2.28
CA GLU A 173 7.64 27.44 1.59
C GLU A 173 8.51 26.17 1.66
N PRO A 174 8.93 25.63 0.51
CA PRO A 174 9.79 24.46 0.51
C PRO A 174 11.18 24.81 1.03
N HIS A 175 11.73 23.99 1.92
CA HIS A 175 13.07 24.17 2.47
C HIS A 175 14.15 24.23 1.37
N ASP A 176 14.09 23.33 0.38
CA ASP A 176 14.93 23.32 -0.81
C ASP A 176 14.09 23.05 -2.08
N PRO A 177 13.85 24.09 -2.93
CA PRO A 177 13.07 23.93 -4.15
C PRO A 177 13.69 22.99 -5.20
N VAL A 178 15.01 22.79 -5.18
CA VAL A 178 15.69 21.88 -6.10
C VAL A 178 15.49 20.44 -5.67
N LEU A 179 15.65 20.16 -4.37
CA LEU A 179 15.41 18.84 -3.81
C LEU A 179 13.94 18.44 -3.96
N LEU A 180 13.01 19.37 -3.72
CA LEU A 180 11.58 19.15 -3.94
C LEU A 180 11.27 18.76 -5.40
N ARG A 181 11.87 19.47 -6.38
CA ARG A 181 11.68 19.15 -7.81
C ARG A 181 12.28 17.81 -8.19
N LEU A 182 13.47 17.48 -7.65
CA LEU A 182 14.10 16.18 -7.86
C LEU A 182 13.22 15.06 -7.32
N ALA A 183 12.81 15.16 -6.05
CA ALA A 183 11.99 14.14 -5.40
C ALA A 183 10.60 14.01 -6.04
N GLY A 184 9.96 15.13 -6.36
CA GLY A 184 8.69 15.14 -7.09
C GLY A 184 8.81 14.49 -8.48
N GLY A 185 9.90 14.77 -9.20
CA GLY A 185 10.19 14.16 -10.50
C GLY A 185 10.38 12.65 -10.39
N VAL A 186 11.12 12.17 -9.39
CA VAL A 186 11.27 10.73 -9.11
C VAL A 186 9.91 10.09 -8.84
N CYS A 187 9.10 10.66 -7.96
CA CYS A 187 7.76 10.13 -7.66
C CYS A 187 6.85 10.09 -8.89
N LEU A 188 6.92 11.11 -9.76
CA LEU A 188 6.13 11.15 -10.99
C LEU A 188 6.55 10.11 -12.04
N VAL A 189 7.84 9.75 -12.07
CA VAL A 189 8.39 8.75 -13.02
C VAL A 189 8.16 7.33 -12.52
N LEU A 190 8.14 7.10 -11.21
CA LEU A 190 7.90 5.77 -10.62
C LEU A 190 6.59 5.15 -11.10
N GLY A 191 5.48 5.90 -11.08
CA GLY A 191 4.17 5.40 -11.48
C GLY A 191 4.13 4.83 -12.90
N PRO A 192 4.51 5.60 -13.93
CA PRO A 192 4.60 5.09 -15.30
C PRO A 192 5.54 3.89 -15.46
N LEU A 193 6.72 3.89 -14.82
CA LEU A 193 7.65 2.76 -14.90
C LEU A 193 7.05 1.48 -14.32
N PHE A 194 6.39 1.56 -13.18
CA PHE A 194 5.72 0.41 -12.58
C PHE A 194 4.50 -0.05 -13.40
N ALA A 195 3.73 0.89 -13.94
CA ALA A 195 2.59 0.56 -14.80
C ALA A 195 3.02 -0.15 -16.10
N LEU A 196 4.20 0.20 -16.63
CA LEU A 196 4.80 -0.45 -17.79
C LEU A 196 5.48 -1.79 -17.47
N GLY A 197 5.49 -2.21 -16.21
CA GLY A 197 6.05 -3.50 -15.79
C GLY A 197 7.56 -3.53 -15.62
N ALA A 198 8.19 -2.37 -15.44
CA ALA A 198 9.61 -2.32 -15.08
C ALA A 198 9.86 -3.05 -13.75
N SER A 199 11.04 -3.69 -13.63
CA SER A 199 11.39 -4.48 -12.44
C SER A 199 11.32 -3.64 -11.15
N PRO A 200 10.41 -3.97 -10.21
CA PRO A 200 10.12 -3.12 -9.07
C PRO A 200 11.33 -2.82 -8.20
N TRP A 201 12.12 -3.82 -7.86
CA TRP A 201 13.28 -3.67 -6.98
C TRP A 201 14.40 -2.86 -7.63
N ILE A 202 14.58 -2.97 -8.96
CA ILE A 202 15.59 -2.18 -9.70
C ILE A 202 15.19 -0.71 -9.70
N VAL A 203 13.95 -0.42 -10.11
CA VAL A 203 13.45 0.96 -10.22
C VAL A 203 13.43 1.65 -8.86
N ALA A 204 12.96 0.96 -7.80
CA ALA A 204 12.96 1.52 -6.46
C ALA A 204 14.40 1.76 -5.95
N THR A 205 15.34 0.84 -6.19
CA THR A 205 16.74 1.00 -5.79
C THR A 205 17.39 2.19 -6.49
N LEU A 206 17.19 2.32 -7.79
CA LEU A 206 17.72 3.47 -8.56
C LEU A 206 17.13 4.79 -8.03
N SER A 207 15.83 4.82 -7.75
CA SER A 207 15.15 5.98 -7.18
C SER A 207 15.70 6.36 -5.81
N ALA A 208 15.90 5.38 -4.92
CA ALA A 208 16.51 5.59 -3.62
C ALA A 208 17.94 6.16 -3.76
N VAL A 209 18.75 5.59 -4.64
CA VAL A 209 20.14 6.07 -4.90
C VAL A 209 20.12 7.50 -5.41
N VAL A 210 19.27 7.82 -6.38
CA VAL A 210 19.16 9.20 -6.93
C VAL A 210 18.79 10.18 -5.81
N LEU A 211 17.81 9.86 -4.98
CA LEU A 211 17.40 10.74 -3.88
C LEU A 211 18.44 10.82 -2.77
N LEU A 212 19.10 9.71 -2.40
CA LEU A 212 20.19 9.72 -1.42
C LEU A 212 21.34 10.62 -1.86
N VAL A 213 21.77 10.50 -3.12
CA VAL A 213 22.85 11.33 -3.71
C VAL A 213 22.39 12.78 -3.79
N GLY A 214 21.17 13.04 -4.25
CA GLY A 214 20.60 14.39 -4.33
C GLY A 214 20.52 15.06 -2.96
N THR A 215 19.96 14.38 -1.97
CA THR A 215 19.85 14.86 -0.60
C THR A 215 21.23 15.08 0.03
N ARG A 216 22.17 14.14 -0.13
CA ARG A 216 23.53 14.29 0.41
C ARG A 216 24.24 15.53 -0.15
N ARG A 217 24.05 15.86 -1.44
CA ARG A 217 24.68 17.02 -2.09
C ARG A 217 24.03 18.35 -1.72
N ARG A 218 22.73 18.33 -1.37
CA ARG A 218 21.97 19.56 -1.09
C ARG A 218 21.87 19.84 0.40
N ASP A 219 21.46 18.86 1.17
CA ASP A 219 21.34 18.95 2.62
C ASP A 219 21.53 17.57 3.25
N ALA A 220 22.77 17.26 3.66
CA ALA A 220 23.11 16.00 4.31
C ALA A 220 22.43 15.82 5.69
N THR A 221 21.90 16.89 6.29
CA THR A 221 21.21 16.79 7.59
C THR A 221 19.91 16.02 7.47
N LEU A 222 19.25 16.07 6.32
CA LEU A 222 18.06 15.29 6.02
C LEU A 222 18.32 13.77 5.92
N LEU A 223 19.57 13.32 5.91
CA LEU A 223 19.90 11.89 5.97
C LEU A 223 20.08 11.39 7.41
N ARG A 224 20.12 12.31 8.40
CA ARG A 224 20.21 11.89 9.79
C ARG A 224 18.93 11.18 10.21
N ASP A 225 19.09 10.09 10.96
CA ASP A 225 18.00 9.31 11.50
C ASP A 225 16.97 8.85 10.43
N LEU A 226 17.48 8.55 9.22
CA LEU A 226 16.64 8.00 8.15
C LEU A 226 16.07 6.64 8.57
N PRO A 227 14.75 6.49 8.70
CA PRO A 227 14.15 5.25 9.16
C PRO A 227 14.22 4.20 8.04
N VAL A 228 15.25 3.35 8.08
CA VAL A 228 15.33 2.19 7.20
C VAL A 228 14.50 1.07 7.82
N PRO A 229 13.56 0.45 7.07
CA PRO A 229 12.58 -0.49 7.63
C PRO A 229 13.15 -1.91 7.87
N TRP A 230 14.28 -2.03 8.59
CA TRP A 230 14.93 -3.31 8.85
C TRP A 230 14.02 -4.30 9.58
N LEU A 231 13.35 -3.83 10.62
CA LEU A 231 12.47 -4.70 11.41
C LEU A 231 11.29 -5.23 10.58
N MET A 232 10.73 -4.38 9.73
CA MET A 232 9.67 -4.75 8.80
C MET A 232 10.16 -5.77 7.76
N THR A 233 11.34 -5.55 7.18
CA THR A 233 11.94 -6.44 6.19
C THR A 233 12.31 -7.79 6.81
N LEU A 234 12.91 -7.80 7.99
CA LEU A 234 13.22 -9.04 8.72
C LEU A 234 11.94 -9.77 9.14
N GLY A 235 10.92 -9.05 9.58
CA GLY A 235 9.60 -9.61 9.89
C GLY A 235 8.95 -10.27 8.68
N PHE A 236 9.00 -9.61 7.51
CA PHE A 236 8.54 -10.19 6.24
C PHE A 236 9.26 -11.50 5.92
N LEU A 237 10.60 -11.52 6.00
CA LEU A 237 11.39 -12.71 5.73
C LEU A 237 11.08 -13.82 6.75
N ALA A 238 11.02 -13.49 8.04
CA ALA A 238 10.75 -14.46 9.10
C ALA A 238 9.36 -15.09 8.96
N VAL A 239 8.32 -14.30 8.70
CA VAL A 239 6.96 -14.80 8.47
C VAL A 239 6.90 -15.68 7.22
N SER A 240 7.58 -15.26 6.14
CA SER A 240 7.61 -16.05 4.89
C SER A 240 8.26 -17.42 5.10
N VAL A 241 9.37 -17.46 5.84
CA VAL A 241 10.04 -18.74 6.20
C VAL A 241 9.16 -19.58 7.13
N ALA A 242 8.55 -18.99 8.13
CA ALA A 242 7.69 -19.71 9.08
C ALA A 242 6.48 -20.35 8.37
N VAL A 243 5.83 -19.63 7.45
CA VAL A 243 4.72 -20.18 6.67
C VAL A 243 5.19 -21.25 5.70
N GLU A 244 6.36 -21.10 5.06
CA GLU A 244 6.95 -22.16 4.23
C GLU A 244 7.19 -23.45 5.04
N VAL A 245 7.71 -23.35 6.25
CA VAL A 245 7.85 -24.49 7.15
C VAL A 245 6.49 -25.11 7.50
N ALA A 246 5.48 -24.28 7.82
CA ALA A 246 4.13 -24.74 8.11
C ALA A 246 3.52 -25.50 6.92
N HIS A 247 3.76 -25.03 5.68
CA HIS A 247 3.31 -25.72 4.48
C HIS A 247 3.92 -27.12 4.35
N ARG A 248 5.21 -27.28 4.65
CA ARG A 248 5.88 -28.57 4.67
C ARG A 248 5.37 -29.50 5.77
N LEU A 249 4.86 -28.92 6.87
CA LEU A 249 4.25 -29.68 7.98
C LEU A 249 2.75 -30.01 7.75
N GLY A 250 2.23 -29.73 6.55
CA GLY A 250 0.87 -30.13 6.16
C GLY A 250 -0.15 -29.00 6.00
N LEU A 251 0.22 -27.75 6.26
CA LEU A 251 -0.69 -26.61 6.09
C LEU A 251 -1.24 -26.53 4.66
N SER A 252 -0.43 -26.80 3.63
CA SER A 252 -0.87 -26.82 2.23
C SER A 252 -2.00 -27.83 1.99
N ALA A 253 -1.87 -29.04 2.51
CA ALA A 253 -2.87 -30.08 2.36
C ALA A 253 -4.17 -29.70 3.08
N LEU A 254 -4.07 -29.13 4.28
CA LEU A 254 -5.23 -28.65 5.03
C LEU A 254 -5.97 -27.55 4.27
N VAL A 255 -5.26 -26.55 3.79
CA VAL A 255 -5.83 -25.38 3.08
C VAL A 255 -6.49 -25.80 1.76
N THR A 256 -5.85 -26.67 0.98
CA THR A 256 -6.40 -27.16 -0.29
C THR A 256 -7.60 -28.08 -0.08
N ALA A 257 -7.66 -28.83 1.01
CA ALA A 257 -8.82 -29.65 1.36
C ALA A 257 -10.00 -28.82 1.90
N ALA A 258 -9.74 -27.71 2.59
CA ALA A 258 -10.75 -26.89 3.22
C ALA A 258 -11.47 -25.91 2.27
N LEU A 259 -10.81 -25.54 1.15
CA LEU A 259 -11.31 -24.53 0.24
C LEU A 259 -11.82 -25.14 -1.08
N PRO A 260 -12.95 -24.64 -1.62
CA PRO A 260 -13.45 -25.10 -2.90
C PRO A 260 -12.44 -24.90 -4.03
N THR A 261 -12.35 -25.87 -4.93
CA THR A 261 -11.54 -25.78 -6.16
C THR A 261 -12.34 -25.17 -7.31
N GLY A 262 -11.66 -24.66 -8.31
CA GLY A 262 -12.30 -24.11 -9.52
C GLY A 262 -12.39 -22.58 -9.50
N GLU A 263 -12.95 -22.03 -10.63
CA GLU A 263 -12.99 -20.59 -10.93
C GLU A 263 -14.43 -20.04 -10.94
N GLY A 264 -15.41 -20.82 -10.49
CA GLY A 264 -16.79 -20.35 -10.34
C GLY A 264 -16.91 -19.27 -9.25
N ALA A 265 -17.90 -18.40 -9.37
CA ALA A 265 -18.10 -17.27 -8.47
C ALA A 265 -18.13 -17.70 -6.99
N ALA A 266 -18.79 -18.79 -6.65
CA ALA A 266 -18.84 -19.31 -5.28
C ALA A 266 -17.45 -19.70 -4.74
N SER A 267 -16.62 -20.35 -5.57
CA SER A 267 -15.25 -20.74 -5.17
C SER A 267 -14.33 -19.53 -5.01
N LEU A 268 -14.44 -18.53 -5.90
CA LEU A 268 -13.69 -17.29 -5.80
C LEU A 268 -14.10 -16.46 -4.58
N LEU A 269 -15.40 -16.37 -4.30
CA LEU A 269 -15.92 -15.67 -3.11
C LEU A 269 -15.54 -16.38 -1.82
N ALA A 270 -15.54 -17.72 -1.78
CA ALA A 270 -15.09 -18.48 -0.63
C ALA A 270 -13.60 -18.24 -0.33
N LEU A 271 -12.75 -18.25 -1.37
CA LEU A 271 -11.34 -17.98 -1.24
C LEU A 271 -11.06 -16.53 -0.80
N SER A 272 -11.74 -15.56 -1.41
CA SER A 272 -11.64 -14.16 -1.02
C SER A 272 -12.13 -13.93 0.42
N GLY A 273 -13.25 -14.55 0.80
CA GLY A 273 -13.79 -14.50 2.16
C GLY A 273 -12.82 -15.11 3.19
N ALA A 274 -12.24 -16.26 2.88
CA ALA A 274 -11.21 -16.89 3.72
C ALA A 274 -9.98 -15.97 3.86
N GLY A 275 -9.53 -15.34 2.78
CA GLY A 275 -8.47 -14.35 2.79
C GLY A 275 -8.79 -13.17 3.71
N ALA A 276 -9.98 -12.58 3.58
CA ALA A 276 -10.41 -11.46 4.40
C ALA A 276 -10.53 -11.82 5.89
N LEU A 277 -11.13 -12.96 6.20
CA LEU A 277 -11.27 -13.46 7.58
C LEU A 277 -9.90 -13.70 8.21
N LEU A 278 -9.01 -14.40 7.51
CA LEU A 278 -7.69 -14.72 8.04
C LEU A 278 -6.82 -13.46 8.16
N ALA A 279 -6.89 -12.52 7.20
CA ALA A 279 -6.17 -11.25 7.29
C ALA A 279 -6.58 -10.45 8.54
N ASN A 280 -7.87 -10.41 8.87
CA ASN A 280 -8.35 -9.76 10.08
C ASN A 280 -8.02 -10.55 11.36
N ALA A 281 -7.81 -11.85 11.27
CA ALA A 281 -7.39 -12.67 12.41
C ALA A 281 -5.90 -12.53 12.74
N VAL A 282 -5.02 -12.54 11.72
CA VAL A 282 -3.57 -12.60 11.93
C VAL A 282 -2.77 -11.49 11.28
N ASN A 283 -3.06 -11.07 10.10
CA ASN A 283 -2.49 -9.99 9.24
C ASN A 283 -2.57 -10.44 7.77
N ASN A 284 -2.59 -9.47 6.82
CA ASN A 284 -2.76 -9.74 5.39
C ASN A 284 -1.63 -10.59 4.79
N LEU A 285 -0.37 -10.33 5.14
CA LEU A 285 0.76 -11.06 4.57
C LEU A 285 0.80 -12.54 4.99
N PRO A 286 0.77 -12.90 6.29
CA PRO A 286 0.65 -14.31 6.69
C PRO A 286 -0.62 -14.98 6.18
N ALA A 287 -1.74 -14.26 6.07
CA ALA A 287 -2.98 -14.79 5.51
C ALA A 287 -2.83 -15.16 4.03
N TYR A 288 -2.25 -14.26 3.23
CA TYR A 288 -1.93 -14.52 1.82
C TYR A 288 -1.03 -15.74 1.68
N LEU A 289 0.11 -15.74 2.38
CA LEU A 289 1.09 -16.83 2.30
C LEU A 289 0.47 -18.17 2.70
N ALA A 290 -0.33 -18.21 3.77
CA ALA A 290 -0.99 -19.44 4.24
C ALA A 290 -1.98 -20.00 3.22
N LEU A 291 -2.76 -19.14 2.54
CA LEU A 291 -3.81 -19.54 1.60
C LEU A 291 -3.33 -19.65 0.15
N GLU A 292 -2.13 -19.18 -0.17
CA GLU A 292 -1.56 -19.20 -1.53
C GLU A 292 -1.65 -20.55 -2.22
N PRO A 293 -1.38 -21.72 -1.58
CA PRO A 293 -1.48 -23.03 -2.23
C PRO A 293 -2.86 -23.32 -2.82
N ALA A 294 -3.93 -22.84 -2.21
CA ALA A 294 -5.28 -22.98 -2.76
C ALA A 294 -5.55 -22.11 -4.01
N ALA A 295 -4.68 -21.14 -4.29
CA ALA A 295 -4.81 -20.22 -5.42
C ALA A 295 -3.84 -20.53 -6.58
N VAL A 296 -2.79 -21.32 -6.34
CA VAL A 296 -1.77 -21.65 -7.35
C VAL A 296 -2.41 -22.38 -8.54
N GLY A 297 -1.94 -22.05 -9.76
CA GLY A 297 -2.43 -22.63 -11.01
C GLY A 297 -3.55 -21.84 -11.68
N SER A 298 -4.11 -20.80 -11.04
CA SER A 298 -5.13 -19.94 -11.63
C SER A 298 -4.91 -18.47 -11.29
N GLY A 299 -4.78 -17.63 -12.30
CA GLY A 299 -4.67 -16.18 -12.12
C GLY A 299 -5.91 -15.56 -11.48
N LEU A 300 -7.11 -16.08 -11.80
CA LEU A 300 -8.37 -15.61 -11.18
C LEU A 300 -8.42 -15.93 -9.68
N ARG A 301 -7.97 -17.12 -9.29
CA ARG A 301 -7.92 -17.51 -7.88
C ARG A 301 -6.87 -16.70 -7.11
N LEU A 302 -5.71 -16.43 -7.70
CA LEU A 302 -4.70 -15.56 -7.09
C LEU A 302 -5.26 -14.15 -6.85
N VAL A 303 -5.94 -13.57 -7.83
CA VAL A 303 -6.56 -12.24 -7.66
C VAL A 303 -7.74 -12.29 -6.67
N ALA A 304 -8.54 -13.35 -6.66
CA ALA A 304 -9.60 -13.50 -5.65
C ALA A 304 -9.02 -13.55 -4.22
N LEU A 305 -7.90 -14.27 -4.02
CA LEU A 305 -7.19 -14.27 -2.74
C LEU A 305 -6.68 -12.87 -2.39
N LEU A 306 -6.08 -12.14 -3.34
CA LEU A 306 -5.62 -10.77 -3.13
C LEU A 306 -6.77 -9.82 -2.78
N VAL A 307 -7.93 -9.94 -3.42
CA VAL A 307 -9.12 -9.17 -3.02
C VAL A 307 -9.44 -9.38 -1.55
N GLY A 308 -9.38 -10.61 -1.07
CA GLY A 308 -9.61 -10.93 0.34
C GLY A 308 -8.54 -10.36 1.27
N THR A 309 -7.26 -10.54 0.92
CA THR A 309 -6.14 -10.16 1.79
C THR A 309 -5.77 -8.68 1.72
N ASP A 310 -6.13 -7.97 0.66
CA ASP A 310 -5.78 -6.57 0.48
C ASP A 310 -6.97 -5.63 0.77
N ALA A 311 -8.16 -5.94 0.24
CA ALA A 311 -9.36 -5.13 0.49
C ALA A 311 -10.12 -5.56 1.77
N GLY A 312 -9.90 -6.76 2.28
CA GLY A 312 -10.50 -7.28 3.50
C GLY A 312 -9.97 -6.71 4.83
N PRO A 313 -8.70 -6.26 4.96
CA PRO A 313 -8.09 -5.84 6.22
C PRO A 313 -8.58 -4.49 6.73
N LEU A 314 -9.86 -4.32 6.96
CA LEU A 314 -10.49 -3.05 7.39
C LEU A 314 -11.16 -3.14 8.75
N VAL A 315 -11.23 -4.34 9.36
CA VAL A 315 -12.04 -4.58 10.57
C VAL A 315 -11.18 -4.55 11.84
N THR A 316 -9.98 -5.12 11.82
CA THR A 316 -9.12 -5.17 13.01
C THR A 316 -7.86 -4.29 12.84
N PRO A 317 -7.33 -3.72 13.95
CA PRO A 317 -6.16 -2.84 13.87
C PRO A 317 -4.87 -3.55 13.47
N TRP A 318 -4.80 -4.87 13.56
CA TRP A 318 -3.64 -5.67 13.15
C TRP A 318 -3.79 -6.34 11.79
N ALA A 319 -4.92 -6.13 11.10
CA ALA A 319 -5.23 -6.79 9.83
C ALA A 319 -4.24 -6.48 8.69
N SER A 320 -3.56 -5.34 8.74
CA SER A 320 -2.44 -5.02 7.88
C SER A 320 -1.39 -4.22 8.63
N LEU A 321 -0.14 -4.26 8.15
CA LEU A 321 0.92 -3.43 8.70
C LEU A 321 0.60 -1.94 8.50
N ALA A 322 0.04 -1.58 7.35
CA ALA A 322 -0.43 -0.22 7.08
C ALA A 322 -1.39 0.28 8.17
N THR A 323 -2.30 -0.58 8.65
CA THR A 323 -3.24 -0.22 9.72
C THR A 323 -2.51 0.08 11.02
N LEU A 324 -1.54 -0.74 11.41
CA LEU A 324 -0.74 -0.50 12.63
C LEU A 324 0.05 0.81 12.56
N LEU A 325 0.70 1.07 11.43
CA LEU A 325 1.45 2.30 11.18
C LEU A 325 0.54 3.52 11.18
N TRP A 326 -0.63 3.42 10.55
CA TRP A 326 -1.64 4.45 10.54
C TRP A 326 -2.14 4.79 11.95
N VAL A 327 -2.44 3.78 12.79
CA VAL A 327 -2.83 3.97 14.19
C VAL A 327 -1.75 4.74 14.95
N GLN A 328 -0.48 4.39 14.75
CA GLN A 328 0.64 5.08 15.37
C GLN A 328 0.70 6.55 14.92
N ARG A 329 0.58 6.83 13.63
CA ARG A 329 0.58 8.21 13.09
C ARG A 329 -0.60 9.03 13.61
N CYS A 330 -1.79 8.47 13.67
CA CYS A 330 -2.95 9.14 14.25
C CYS A 330 -2.74 9.48 15.72
N ARG A 331 -2.20 8.54 16.53
CA ARG A 331 -1.90 8.76 17.96
C ARG A 331 -0.88 9.88 18.18
N VAL A 332 0.21 9.89 17.42
CA VAL A 332 1.23 10.96 17.49
C VAL A 332 0.62 12.32 17.19
N GLN A 333 -0.36 12.37 16.31
CA GLN A 333 -1.09 13.59 15.92
C GLN A 333 -2.29 13.91 16.84
N GLY A 334 -2.51 13.17 17.93
CA GLY A 334 -3.59 13.41 18.89
C GLY A 334 -4.99 13.03 18.36
N VAL A 335 -5.07 12.25 17.28
CA VAL A 335 -6.33 11.80 16.71
C VAL A 335 -6.61 10.36 17.12
N VAL A 336 -7.70 10.15 17.86
CA VAL A 336 -8.17 8.82 18.22
C VAL A 336 -9.32 8.45 17.31
N VAL A 337 -9.14 7.38 16.55
CA VAL A 337 -10.20 6.79 15.72
C VAL A 337 -10.70 5.54 16.44
N PRO A 338 -11.95 5.53 16.91
CA PRO A 338 -12.51 4.35 17.58
C PRO A 338 -12.74 3.22 16.56
N TRP A 339 -12.38 2.00 16.96
CA TRP A 339 -12.60 0.75 16.20
C TRP A 339 -14.00 0.15 16.46
N ARG A 340 -15.01 1.00 16.74
CA ARG A 340 -16.39 0.58 17.01
C ARG A 340 -17.33 1.08 15.95
#